data_8be950917aa94fb5c5028418d5df73ae
#
_entry.id   8be950917aa94fb5c5028418d5df73ae
#
_cell.length_a   1.000
_cell.length_b   1.000
_cell.length_c   1.000
_cell.angle_alpha   90.00
_cell.angle_beta   90.00
_cell.angle_gamma   90.00
#
_symmetry.space_group_name_H-M   'P 1'
#
loop_
_entity.id
_entity.type
_entity.pdbx_description
1 polymer ?
#
loop_
_entity_poly.entity_id
_entity_poly.type
_entity_poly.pdbx_seq_one_letter_code
_entity_poly.pdbx_strand_id
1 'polypeptide(L)'
;MNNELSIAGRSPGPTSVVEPTPDRSRVSIRERSVTLTPRSRLILVVLFLAVLSGLAYDIAHWEWPTGAAEGTSILGNVGVVEVLPSRFRVATFNIHGGFGTDGTLNLQRTADGLRNADFVGMNEVRGPGWQDPRNQAEQLGTILGLGWLFAPTETTWSGPHFGQGILSRLPISSWKRVPLERHHGNGYRNYVECRIPIDAGNLQRQVTILVTHLDRKTDRQDQLRVVIQRFLEVPPPAILMGDLNSKLTEPQLIKLTGESGVNDCFKPLFPSDLARKRIDWMFIRGLKCLQSRLTSTVASDHPIGWVELELSDHQSK
;
A
#
# COMPACT_ATOMS: atom_id res chain seq x y z
N MET A 1 58.35 -22.34 -52.29
CA MET A 1 58.15 -22.42 -53.74
C MET A 1 57.57 -21.07 -54.10
N ASN A 2 58.42 -20.10 -54.42
CA ASN A 2 58.78 -19.66 -55.78
C ASN A 2 57.57 -19.07 -56.48
N ASN A 3 57.53 -17.90 -57.04
CA ASN A 3 58.44 -16.97 -57.70
C ASN A 3 57.79 -15.63 -57.78
N GLU A 4 58.42 -14.47 -57.46
CA GLU A 4 59.34 -13.68 -58.27
C GLU A 4 58.86 -13.17 -59.64
N LEU A 5 59.08 -11.82 -59.76
CA LEU A 5 59.45 -11.03 -60.92
C LEU A 5 58.24 -10.39 -61.69
N SER A 6 58.30 -9.17 -62.21
CA SER A 6 59.38 -8.30 -62.67
C SER A 6 58.88 -6.95 -63.08
N ILE A 7 59.55 -5.90 -62.68
CA ILE A 7 60.04 -4.64 -63.31
C ILE A 7 59.52 -4.24 -64.72
N ALA A 8 59.10 -2.99 -64.83
CA ALA A 8 59.45 -1.93 -65.80
C ALA A 8 58.44 -0.78 -65.65
N GLY A 9 58.75 0.40 -65.41
CA GLY A 9 59.69 1.35 -65.96
C GLY A 9 59.06 2.22 -67.01
N ARG A 10 58.67 3.51 -66.71
CA ARG A 10 58.87 4.68 -67.60
C ARG A 10 58.18 5.95 -67.01
N SER A 11 58.98 6.88 -66.81
CA SER A 11 59.10 8.35 -66.91
C SER A 11 57.87 9.27 -67.14
N PRO A 12 58.09 10.58 -66.90
CA PRO A 12 57.07 11.47 -66.33
C PRO A 12 56.34 12.28 -67.41
N GLY A 13 55.08 12.59 -67.10
CA GLY A 13 54.24 13.51 -67.86
C GLY A 13 53.74 14.65 -66.96
N PRO A 14 53.24 15.72 -67.53
CA PRO A 14 53.43 17.08 -67.04
C PRO A 14 52.59 17.49 -65.84
N THR A 15 53.19 18.37 -65.04
CA THR A 15 52.62 19.14 -63.95
C THR A 15 51.28 19.82 -64.33
N SER A 16 50.20 19.36 -63.74
CA SER A 16 48.96 20.13 -63.72
C SER A 16 48.91 20.94 -62.40
N VAL A 17 48.80 22.25 -62.58
CA VAL A 17 48.56 23.25 -61.54
C VAL A 17 47.20 22.92 -60.89
N VAL A 18 47.18 22.53 -59.63
CA VAL A 18 45.96 22.39 -58.87
C VAL A 18 45.65 23.74 -58.26
N GLU A 19 44.57 24.37 -58.68
CA GLU A 19 43.96 25.51 -57.99
C GLU A 19 43.52 25.11 -56.60
N PRO A 20 43.72 25.98 -55.57
CA PRO A 20 43.27 25.69 -54.22
C PRO A 20 41.75 25.74 -54.15
N THR A 21 41.14 24.61 -53.77
CA THR A 21 39.72 24.53 -53.41
C THR A 21 39.40 25.43 -52.21
N PRO A 22 38.29 26.17 -52.25
CA PRO A 22 37.90 27.00 -51.11
C PRO A 22 37.56 26.15 -49.87
N ASP A 23 38.22 26.49 -48.79
CA ASP A 23 38.00 25.92 -47.45
C ASP A 23 36.52 26.10 -47.02
N ARG A 24 35.78 25.00 -46.97
CA ARG A 24 34.37 24.91 -46.52
C ARG A 24 34.26 24.58 -45.03
N SER A 25 35.15 24.98 -44.19
CA SER A 25 35.10 24.65 -42.77
C SER A 25 35.03 25.86 -41.85
N ARG A 26 34.04 26.72 -42.01
CA ARG A 26 33.57 27.59 -40.93
C ARG A 26 32.06 27.73 -41.00
N VAL A 27 31.31 26.69 -40.64
CA VAL A 27 29.94 26.86 -40.19
C VAL A 27 30.02 27.49 -38.79
N SER A 28 29.98 28.79 -38.75
CA SER A 28 29.78 29.53 -37.50
C SER A 28 28.40 29.21 -36.98
N ILE A 29 28.32 28.27 -36.02
CA ILE A 29 27.14 28.09 -35.18
C ILE A 29 27.02 29.38 -34.38
N ARG A 30 26.23 30.33 -34.87
CA ARG A 30 25.76 31.46 -34.06
C ARG A 30 24.90 30.86 -32.93
N GLU A 31 25.47 30.68 -31.76
CA GLU A 31 24.71 30.53 -30.54
C GLU A 31 23.77 31.72 -30.41
N ARG A 32 22.52 31.55 -30.77
CA ARG A 32 21.49 32.53 -30.44
C ARG A 32 21.32 32.46 -28.91
N SER A 33 22.07 33.31 -28.21
CA SER A 33 21.77 33.57 -26.81
C SER A 33 20.35 34.14 -26.74
N VAL A 34 19.41 33.34 -26.26
CA VAL A 34 18.04 33.79 -26.00
C VAL A 34 18.11 34.72 -24.79
N THR A 35 18.28 35.99 -25.04
CA THR A 35 18.22 37.02 -24.01
C THR A 35 16.76 37.23 -23.64
N LEU A 36 16.37 36.75 -22.49
CA LEU A 36 15.05 37.00 -21.93
C LEU A 36 14.82 38.49 -21.71
N THR A 37 13.69 38.99 -22.15
CA THR A 37 13.27 40.36 -21.86
C THR A 37 13.11 40.58 -20.35
N PRO A 38 13.21 41.83 -19.86
CA PRO A 38 12.96 42.09 -18.42
C PRO A 38 11.59 41.59 -17.94
N ARG A 39 10.55 41.69 -18.79
CA ARG A 39 9.22 41.13 -18.51
C ARG A 39 9.24 39.61 -18.39
N SER A 40 9.91 38.90 -19.30
CA SER A 40 10.03 37.46 -19.26
C SER A 40 10.80 36.98 -18.03
N ARG A 41 11.85 37.71 -17.63
CA ARG A 41 12.59 37.42 -16.39
C ARG A 41 11.71 37.58 -15.14
N LEU A 42 10.93 38.67 -15.09
CA LEU A 42 10.00 38.92 -14.00
C LEU A 42 8.94 37.80 -13.90
N ILE A 43 8.36 37.38 -15.02
CA ILE A 43 7.39 36.25 -15.05
C ILE A 43 8.03 34.98 -14.53
N LEU A 44 9.24 34.61 -14.95
CA LEU A 44 9.95 33.44 -14.50
C LEU A 44 10.25 33.48 -13.00
N VAL A 45 10.64 34.66 -12.49
CA VAL A 45 10.86 34.83 -11.03
C VAL A 45 9.55 34.65 -10.25
N VAL A 46 8.45 35.23 -10.73
CA VAL A 46 7.15 35.09 -10.08
C VAL A 46 6.69 33.62 -10.10
N LEU A 47 6.84 32.93 -11.23
CA LEU A 47 6.51 31.50 -11.32
C LEU A 47 7.41 30.66 -10.38
N PHE A 48 8.69 30.95 -10.34
CA PHE A 48 9.62 30.24 -9.44
C PHE A 48 9.25 30.46 -7.96
N LEU A 49 8.94 31.69 -7.57
CA LEU A 49 8.50 32.00 -6.21
C LEU A 49 7.15 31.35 -5.89
N ALA A 50 6.22 31.27 -6.85
CA ALA A 50 4.95 30.58 -6.67
C ALA A 50 5.16 29.07 -6.45
N VAL A 51 6.06 28.43 -7.21
CA VAL A 51 6.43 27.02 -7.04
C VAL A 51 7.09 26.80 -5.68
N LEU A 52 8.04 27.66 -5.29
CA LEU A 52 8.69 27.55 -3.97
C LEU A 52 7.69 27.75 -2.82
N SER A 53 6.76 28.70 -2.96
CA SER A 53 5.71 28.94 -1.97
C SER A 53 4.76 27.75 -1.88
N GLY A 54 4.41 27.12 -3.01
CA GLY A 54 3.61 25.89 -3.06
C GLY A 54 4.31 24.72 -2.36
N LEU A 55 5.60 24.52 -2.65
CA LEU A 55 6.41 23.49 -1.99
C LEU A 55 6.57 23.74 -0.48
N ALA A 56 6.82 24.98 -0.07
CA ALA A 56 6.91 25.35 1.33
C ALA A 56 5.57 25.14 2.06
N TYR A 57 4.46 25.49 1.39
CA TYR A 57 3.12 25.23 1.91
C TYR A 57 2.85 23.74 2.07
N ASP A 58 3.19 22.91 1.07
CA ASP A 58 3.02 21.47 1.14
C ASP A 58 3.84 20.85 2.28
N ILE A 59 5.11 21.24 2.42
CA ILE A 59 5.97 20.79 3.52
C ILE A 59 5.41 21.22 4.89
N ALA A 60 4.93 22.47 5.01
CA ALA A 60 4.37 22.99 6.24
C ALA A 60 3.02 22.34 6.64
N HIS A 61 2.27 21.86 5.64
CA HIS A 61 0.96 21.23 5.81
C HIS A 61 0.97 19.73 5.51
N TRP A 62 2.14 19.12 5.43
CA TRP A 62 2.28 17.68 5.43
C TRP A 62 1.91 17.17 6.81
N GLU A 63 0.64 16.95 6.96
CA GLU A 63 0.08 16.52 8.23
C GLU A 63 -0.39 15.08 8.17
N TRP A 64 -0.07 14.37 9.20
CA TRP A 64 -0.78 13.20 9.61
C TRP A 64 -2.26 13.57 9.84
N PRO A 65 -3.24 12.79 9.34
CA PRO A 65 -4.65 13.04 9.65
C PRO A 65 -4.87 13.00 11.16
N THR A 66 -4.93 14.17 11.78
CA THR A 66 -5.16 14.33 13.22
C THR A 66 -6.61 13.98 13.54
N GLY A 67 -6.81 13.37 14.71
CA GLY A 67 -8.11 12.96 15.16
C GLY A 67 -8.61 11.68 14.47
N ALA A 68 -9.60 11.07 15.09
CA ALA A 68 -10.26 9.89 14.56
C ALA A 68 -11.29 10.31 13.51
N ALA A 69 -11.19 9.76 12.30
CA ALA A 69 -12.31 9.75 11.36
C ALA A 69 -13.18 8.53 11.67
N GLU A 70 -14.48 8.70 11.58
CA GLU A 70 -15.46 7.66 11.86
C GLU A 70 -16.66 7.76 10.92
N GLY A 71 -17.40 6.68 10.77
CA GLY A 71 -18.61 6.62 9.95
C GLY A 71 -19.44 5.38 10.26
N THR A 72 -20.66 5.38 9.74
CA THR A 72 -21.64 4.30 9.93
C THR A 72 -21.84 3.43 8.69
N SER A 73 -21.09 3.70 7.61
CA SER A 73 -21.16 2.93 6.37
C SER A 73 -19.86 3.07 5.59
N ILE A 74 -19.66 2.19 4.63
CA ILE A 74 -18.59 2.29 3.64
C ILE A 74 -19.17 2.65 2.27
N LEU A 75 -18.34 3.18 1.38
CA LEU A 75 -18.73 3.61 0.06
C LEU A 75 -18.85 2.41 -0.90
N GLY A 76 -19.62 2.56 -1.98
CA GLY A 76 -19.81 1.49 -2.97
C GLY A 76 -20.76 0.41 -2.43
N ASN A 77 -22.02 0.52 -2.75
CA ASN A 77 -23.03 -0.43 -2.26
C ASN A 77 -23.28 -1.49 -3.33
N VAL A 78 -22.88 -2.74 -3.09
CA VAL A 78 -23.22 -3.85 -3.97
C VAL A 78 -23.61 -5.06 -3.14
N GLY A 79 -24.91 -5.37 -3.13
CA GLY A 79 -25.44 -6.65 -2.62
C GLY A 79 -25.08 -6.95 -1.18
N VAL A 80 -25.20 -5.95 -0.30
CA VAL A 80 -24.85 -6.09 1.11
C VAL A 80 -25.72 -7.16 1.76
N VAL A 81 -25.08 -8.18 2.30
CA VAL A 81 -25.70 -9.13 3.21
C VAL A 81 -26.13 -8.35 4.46
N GLU A 82 -27.37 -8.50 4.93
CA GLU A 82 -27.89 -7.71 6.06
C GLU A 82 -27.21 -8.05 7.39
N VAL A 83 -26.67 -9.26 7.51
CA VAL A 83 -26.00 -9.77 8.73
C VAL A 83 -24.77 -10.60 8.38
N LEU A 84 -23.88 -10.76 9.32
CA LEU A 84 -22.74 -11.66 9.19
C LEU A 84 -23.21 -13.11 9.03
N PRO A 85 -22.81 -13.83 7.96
CA PRO A 85 -23.09 -15.26 7.86
C PRO A 85 -22.34 -16.04 8.93
N SER A 86 -22.83 -17.24 9.30
CA SER A 86 -22.17 -18.10 10.30
C SER A 86 -20.74 -18.45 9.92
N ARG A 87 -20.45 -18.53 8.63
CA ARG A 87 -19.10 -18.69 8.06
C ARG A 87 -18.81 -17.58 7.09
N PHE A 88 -17.63 -17.01 7.19
CA PHE A 88 -17.17 -15.91 6.33
C PHE A 88 -15.66 -15.97 6.14
N ARG A 89 -15.19 -15.37 5.05
CA ARG A 89 -13.78 -15.34 4.66
C ARG A 89 -13.20 -13.96 4.82
N VAL A 90 -12.10 -13.89 5.56
CA VAL A 90 -11.36 -12.65 5.81
C VAL A 90 -9.98 -12.74 5.18
N ALA A 91 -9.55 -11.68 4.51
CA ALA A 91 -8.21 -11.58 3.96
C ALA A 91 -7.46 -10.38 4.51
N THR A 92 -6.15 -10.53 4.68
CA THR A 92 -5.20 -9.44 4.92
C THR A 92 -4.16 -9.40 3.83
N PHE A 93 -3.83 -8.21 3.32
CA PHE A 93 -2.88 -8.06 2.24
C PHE A 93 -2.20 -6.69 2.24
N ASN A 94 -0.89 -6.67 2.41
CA ASN A 94 -0.10 -5.50 2.06
C ASN A 94 0.06 -5.50 0.53
N ILE A 95 -0.61 -4.55 -0.15
CA ILE A 95 -0.69 -4.52 -1.61
C ILE A 95 0.50 -3.82 -2.28
N HIS A 96 1.46 -3.29 -1.50
CA HIS A 96 2.64 -2.60 -2.00
C HIS A 96 2.28 -1.48 -3.01
N GLY A 97 1.25 -0.71 -2.71
CA GLY A 97 0.75 0.33 -3.63
C GLY A 97 0.26 -0.21 -4.98
N GLY A 98 -0.08 -1.50 -5.07
CA GLY A 98 -0.49 -2.18 -6.31
C GLY A 98 0.67 -2.57 -7.23
N PHE A 99 1.93 -2.40 -6.79
CA PHE A 99 3.12 -2.81 -7.55
C PHE A 99 3.48 -4.26 -7.24
N GLY A 100 3.60 -5.04 -8.28
CA GLY A 100 4.08 -6.41 -8.18
C GLY A 100 5.59 -6.50 -7.96
N THR A 101 6.06 -7.71 -7.67
CA THR A 101 7.50 -8.03 -7.57
C THR A 101 8.27 -7.79 -8.87
N ASP A 102 7.57 -7.65 -9.98
CA ASP A 102 8.08 -7.26 -11.30
C ASP A 102 8.15 -5.73 -11.51
N GLY A 103 7.83 -4.95 -10.48
CA GLY A 103 7.79 -3.47 -10.55
C GLY A 103 6.61 -2.92 -11.35
N THR A 104 5.65 -3.74 -11.77
CA THR A 104 4.50 -3.30 -12.59
C THR A 104 3.28 -3.03 -11.73
N LEU A 105 2.70 -1.84 -11.88
CA LEU A 105 1.41 -1.48 -11.27
C LEU A 105 0.28 -2.24 -11.96
N ASN A 106 -0.43 -3.11 -11.23
CA ASN A 106 -1.53 -3.88 -11.78
C ASN A 106 -2.54 -4.30 -10.70
N LEU A 107 -3.55 -3.48 -10.50
CA LEU A 107 -4.61 -3.74 -9.51
C LEU A 107 -5.52 -4.93 -9.89
N GLN A 108 -5.57 -5.33 -11.15
CA GLN A 108 -6.31 -6.52 -11.54
C GLN A 108 -5.71 -7.78 -10.91
N ARG A 109 -4.38 -7.91 -10.87
CA ARG A 109 -3.70 -9.01 -10.19
C ARG A 109 -3.98 -9.02 -8.68
N THR A 110 -4.01 -7.84 -8.07
CA THR A 110 -4.40 -7.68 -6.66
C THR A 110 -5.83 -8.16 -6.44
N ALA A 111 -6.77 -7.72 -7.28
CA ALA A 111 -8.16 -8.10 -7.22
C ALA A 111 -8.37 -9.62 -7.40
N ASP A 112 -7.67 -10.22 -8.36
CA ASP A 112 -7.79 -11.66 -8.63
C ASP A 112 -7.45 -12.52 -7.41
N GLY A 113 -6.45 -12.10 -6.63
CA GLY A 113 -6.09 -12.76 -5.36
C GLY A 113 -7.13 -12.61 -4.25
N LEU A 114 -8.04 -11.64 -4.34
CA LEU A 114 -8.99 -11.27 -3.29
C LEU A 114 -10.44 -11.67 -3.58
N ARG A 115 -10.75 -12.24 -4.76
CA ARG A 115 -12.13 -12.48 -5.25
C ARG A 115 -13.04 -13.22 -4.29
N ASN A 116 -12.52 -14.10 -3.47
CA ASN A 116 -13.31 -14.98 -2.61
C ASN A 116 -13.37 -14.52 -1.14
N ALA A 117 -12.88 -13.33 -0.84
CA ALA A 117 -12.95 -12.76 0.49
C ALA A 117 -14.27 -12.00 0.70
N ASP A 118 -14.85 -12.14 1.88
CA ASP A 118 -16.03 -11.39 2.30
C ASP A 118 -15.65 -10.06 2.95
N PHE A 119 -14.48 -10.03 3.60
CA PHE A 119 -13.85 -8.84 4.16
C PHE A 119 -12.35 -8.85 3.88
N VAL A 120 -11.81 -7.72 3.46
CA VAL A 120 -10.37 -7.55 3.20
C VAL A 120 -9.84 -6.34 3.93
N GLY A 121 -8.80 -6.53 4.73
CA GLY A 121 -7.96 -5.45 5.24
C GLY A 121 -6.70 -5.32 4.40
N MET A 122 -6.50 -4.15 3.81
CA MET A 122 -5.35 -3.87 2.95
C MET A 122 -4.42 -2.85 3.58
N ASN A 123 -3.12 -3.07 3.42
CA ASN A 123 -2.07 -2.13 3.79
C ASN A 123 -1.40 -1.56 2.53
N GLU A 124 -0.75 -0.42 2.67
CA GLU A 124 -0.05 0.28 1.59
C GLU A 124 -0.95 0.64 0.41
N VAL A 125 -2.16 1.08 0.71
CA VAL A 125 -3.14 1.54 -0.29
C VAL A 125 -2.84 2.99 -0.65
N ARG A 126 -2.74 3.30 -1.94
CA ARG A 126 -2.53 4.67 -2.41
C ARG A 126 -3.84 5.44 -2.50
N GLY A 127 -3.78 6.68 -2.05
CA GLY A 127 -4.85 7.66 -2.19
C GLY A 127 -5.00 8.17 -3.62
N PRO A 128 -5.92 9.13 -3.85
CA PRO A 128 -6.07 9.82 -5.12
C PRO A 128 -4.76 10.45 -5.58
N GLY A 129 -4.53 10.49 -6.88
CA GLY A 129 -3.35 11.09 -7.48
C GLY A 129 -3.68 11.82 -8.78
N TRP A 130 -2.68 12.46 -9.39
CA TRP A 130 -2.86 13.21 -10.63
C TRP A 130 -3.29 12.37 -11.83
N GLN A 131 -2.93 11.07 -11.84
CA GLN A 131 -3.27 10.15 -12.94
C GLN A 131 -4.64 9.50 -12.77
N ASP A 132 -5.09 9.28 -11.53
CA ASP A 132 -6.41 8.76 -11.22
C ASP A 132 -6.90 9.45 -9.93
N PRO A 133 -8.06 10.14 -9.97
CA PRO A 133 -8.64 10.80 -8.81
C PRO A 133 -9.22 9.81 -7.79
N ARG A 134 -9.33 8.53 -8.14
CA ARG A 134 -9.80 7.47 -7.26
C ARG A 134 -8.65 6.89 -6.46
N ASN A 135 -8.89 6.58 -5.19
CA ASN A 135 -7.98 5.78 -4.40
C ASN A 135 -8.01 4.31 -4.82
N GLN A 136 -6.98 3.54 -4.46
CA GLN A 136 -6.90 2.13 -4.87
C GLN A 136 -7.95 1.23 -4.19
N ALA A 137 -8.45 1.59 -3.00
CA ALA A 137 -9.55 0.84 -2.38
C ALA A 137 -10.84 0.97 -3.19
N GLU A 138 -11.14 2.17 -3.71
CA GLU A 138 -12.26 2.40 -4.62
C GLU A 138 -12.12 1.61 -5.93
N GLN A 139 -10.94 1.66 -6.54
CA GLN A 139 -10.68 0.92 -7.78
C GLN A 139 -10.86 -0.58 -7.58
N LEU A 140 -10.29 -1.15 -6.52
CA LEU A 140 -10.42 -2.57 -6.18
C LEU A 140 -11.84 -2.93 -5.80
N GLY A 141 -12.53 -2.10 -5.02
CA GLY A 141 -13.94 -2.27 -4.69
C GLY A 141 -14.81 -2.33 -5.95
N THR A 142 -14.57 -1.45 -6.91
CA THR A 142 -15.25 -1.43 -8.21
C THR A 142 -14.99 -2.72 -9.00
N ILE A 143 -13.73 -3.17 -9.09
CA ILE A 143 -13.36 -4.40 -9.83
C ILE A 143 -14.01 -5.63 -9.22
N LEU A 144 -14.09 -5.68 -7.87
CA LEU A 144 -14.59 -6.85 -7.14
C LEU A 144 -16.09 -6.80 -6.85
N GLY A 145 -16.75 -5.66 -7.07
CA GLY A 145 -18.13 -5.45 -6.67
C GLY A 145 -18.31 -5.46 -5.15
N LEU A 146 -17.38 -4.86 -4.40
CA LEU A 146 -17.39 -4.77 -2.95
C LEU A 146 -17.52 -3.31 -2.49
N GLY A 147 -18.12 -3.10 -1.32
CA GLY A 147 -18.02 -1.83 -0.64
C GLY A 147 -16.55 -1.55 -0.25
N TRP A 148 -16.18 -0.28 -0.16
CA TRP A 148 -14.80 0.12 0.08
C TRP A 148 -14.69 1.30 1.06
N LEU A 149 -13.58 1.34 1.76
CA LEU A 149 -13.15 2.45 2.60
C LEU A 149 -11.63 2.68 2.38
N PHE A 150 -11.24 3.93 2.20
CA PHE A 150 -9.86 4.35 2.25
C PHE A 150 -9.63 5.16 3.54
N ALA A 151 -8.68 4.73 4.37
CA ALA A 151 -8.30 5.36 5.62
C ALA A 151 -6.88 5.90 5.51
N PRO A 152 -6.68 7.17 5.15
CA PRO A 152 -5.35 7.76 4.96
C PRO A 152 -4.56 7.78 6.27
N THR A 153 -3.24 7.55 6.18
CA THR A 153 -2.29 7.75 7.28
C THR A 153 -1.66 9.13 7.22
N GLU A 154 -1.55 9.70 6.02
CA GLU A 154 -0.99 11.02 5.77
C GLU A 154 -1.77 11.73 4.67
N THR A 155 -1.79 13.04 4.73
CA THR A 155 -2.38 13.91 3.70
C THR A 155 -1.41 15.02 3.36
N THR A 156 -1.34 15.34 2.07
CA THR A 156 -0.66 16.51 1.56
C THR A 156 -1.68 17.44 0.93
N TRP A 157 -1.29 18.65 0.53
CA TRP A 157 -2.19 19.56 -0.20
C TRP A 157 -2.68 18.98 -1.55
N SER A 158 -1.93 18.03 -2.10
CA SER A 158 -2.31 17.29 -3.31
C SER A 158 -3.23 16.08 -3.04
N GLY A 159 -3.59 15.82 -1.79
CA GLY A 159 -4.50 14.76 -1.36
C GLY A 159 -3.86 13.69 -0.49
N PRO A 160 -4.65 12.69 -0.08
CA PRO A 160 -4.16 11.57 0.73
C PRO A 160 -3.10 10.77 -0.02
N HIS A 161 -1.95 10.58 0.61
CA HIS A 161 -0.82 9.92 -0.06
C HIS A 161 -0.83 8.40 0.12
N PHE A 162 -1.03 7.91 1.34
CA PHE A 162 -0.92 6.49 1.68
C PHE A 162 -1.87 6.13 2.83
N GLY A 163 -2.33 4.88 2.92
CA GLY A 163 -3.21 4.49 4.00
C GLY A 163 -3.57 3.02 4.05
N GLN A 164 -4.60 2.73 4.85
CA GLN A 164 -5.26 1.44 4.91
C GLN A 164 -6.45 1.42 3.95
N GLY A 165 -6.77 0.23 3.43
CA GLY A 165 -7.97 0.00 2.63
C GLY A 165 -8.81 -1.11 3.25
N ILE A 166 -10.12 -0.95 3.20
CA ILE A 166 -11.08 -2.00 3.54
C ILE A 166 -11.92 -2.29 2.31
N LEU A 167 -12.11 -3.57 2.01
CA LEU A 167 -13.14 -4.02 1.07
C LEU A 167 -14.09 -4.95 1.81
N SER A 168 -15.39 -4.83 1.60
CA SER A 168 -16.35 -5.67 2.29
C SER A 168 -17.65 -5.84 1.50
N ARG A 169 -18.14 -7.09 1.48
CA ARG A 169 -19.54 -7.38 1.16
C ARG A 169 -20.38 -7.52 2.43
N LEU A 170 -19.71 -7.60 3.59
CA LEU A 170 -20.38 -7.67 4.88
C LEU A 170 -20.86 -6.29 5.32
N PRO A 171 -21.98 -6.18 6.06
CA PRO A 171 -22.50 -4.92 6.52
C PRO A 171 -21.53 -4.33 7.59
N ILE A 172 -21.08 -3.12 7.37
CA ILE A 172 -20.31 -2.38 8.38
C ILE A 172 -21.26 -1.39 9.06
N SER A 173 -21.54 -1.62 10.34
CA SER A 173 -22.41 -0.75 11.13
C SER A 173 -21.69 0.50 11.63
N SER A 174 -20.40 0.42 11.80
CA SER A 174 -19.54 1.57 12.11
C SER A 174 -18.07 1.26 11.82
N TRP A 175 -17.32 2.31 11.56
CA TRP A 175 -15.87 2.23 11.45
C TRP A 175 -15.22 3.45 12.08
N LYS A 176 -13.98 3.28 12.53
CA LYS A 176 -13.18 4.33 13.12
C LYS A 176 -11.72 4.15 12.70
N ARG A 177 -11.12 5.23 12.17
CA ARG A 177 -9.70 5.34 11.96
C ARG A 177 -9.04 5.99 13.16
N VAL A 178 -8.12 5.32 13.80
CA VAL A 178 -7.41 5.82 15.00
C VAL A 178 -5.93 5.97 14.66
N PRO A 179 -5.42 7.21 14.65
CA PRO A 179 -4.00 7.45 14.46
C PRO A 179 -3.17 6.80 15.57
N LEU A 180 -2.01 6.28 15.21
CA LEU A 180 -1.00 5.79 16.14
C LEU A 180 0.09 6.85 16.32
N GLU A 181 0.50 7.08 17.56
CA GLU A 181 1.51 8.08 17.86
C GLU A 181 2.82 7.81 17.12
N ARG A 182 3.44 8.89 16.68
CA ARG A 182 4.75 8.92 16.06
C ARG A 182 5.68 9.75 16.94
N HIS A 183 6.71 9.11 17.47
CA HIS A 183 7.71 9.78 18.31
C HIS A 183 9.01 10.02 17.54
N HIS A 184 9.48 9.04 16.77
CA HIS A 184 10.77 9.06 16.10
C HIS A 184 10.74 8.51 14.67
N GLY A 185 9.63 7.87 14.25
CA GLY A 185 9.48 7.27 12.93
C GLY A 185 9.25 8.30 11.82
N ASN A 186 9.51 7.90 10.59
CA ASN A 186 9.29 8.75 9.41
C ASN A 186 7.94 8.52 8.74
N GLY A 187 7.17 7.52 9.18
CA GLY A 187 5.88 7.16 8.59
C GLY A 187 4.75 7.29 9.60
N TYR A 188 3.68 7.95 9.18
CA TYR A 188 2.45 7.98 9.96
C TYR A 188 1.74 6.63 9.88
N ARG A 189 1.12 6.21 10.98
CA ARG A 189 0.40 4.95 11.11
C ARG A 189 -0.96 5.16 11.75
N ASN A 190 -1.88 4.23 11.47
CA ASN A 190 -3.18 4.16 12.11
C ASN A 190 -3.63 2.70 12.21
N TYR A 191 -4.69 2.47 12.96
CA TYR A 191 -5.52 1.28 12.77
C TYR A 191 -6.94 1.69 12.40
N VAL A 192 -7.62 0.81 11.67
CA VAL A 192 -9.03 0.96 11.35
C VAL A 192 -9.79 -0.10 12.11
N GLU A 193 -10.75 0.32 12.94
CA GLU A 193 -11.68 -0.54 13.64
C GLU A 193 -13.00 -0.55 12.87
N CYS A 194 -13.41 -1.73 12.39
CA CYS A 194 -14.70 -1.94 11.74
C CYS A 194 -15.58 -2.83 12.60
N ARG A 195 -16.88 -2.55 12.66
CA ARG A 195 -17.87 -3.34 13.39
C ARG A 195 -18.90 -3.90 12.44
N ILE A 196 -19.12 -5.21 12.53
CA ILE A 196 -20.02 -5.96 11.65
C ILE A 196 -21.08 -6.63 12.52
N PRO A 197 -22.39 -6.31 12.36
CA PRO A 197 -23.45 -6.91 13.15
C PRO A 197 -23.57 -8.42 12.89
N ILE A 198 -23.77 -9.20 13.92
CA ILE A 198 -24.00 -10.65 13.86
C ILE A 198 -25.48 -10.94 13.65
N ASP A 199 -26.35 -10.18 14.30
CA ASP A 199 -27.79 -10.37 14.25
C ASP A 199 -28.50 -9.13 13.67
N ALA A 200 -29.52 -9.34 12.87
CA ALA A 200 -30.35 -8.27 12.36
C ALA A 200 -31.02 -7.50 13.52
N GLY A 201 -30.84 -6.18 13.55
CA GLY A 201 -31.46 -5.31 14.55
C GLY A 201 -30.78 -5.30 15.92
N ASN A 202 -29.79 -6.13 16.18
CA ASN A 202 -29.03 -6.13 17.44
C ASN A 202 -27.59 -5.67 17.22
N LEU A 203 -27.37 -4.34 17.28
CA LEU A 203 -26.03 -3.73 17.11
C LEU A 203 -25.06 -4.01 18.28
N GLN A 204 -25.53 -4.60 19.37
CA GLN A 204 -24.64 -4.99 20.49
C GLN A 204 -23.89 -6.29 20.20
N ARG A 205 -24.44 -7.17 19.37
CA ARG A 205 -23.77 -8.40 18.92
C ARG A 205 -23.08 -8.16 17.59
N GLN A 206 -21.79 -7.95 17.65
CA GLN A 206 -20.98 -7.60 16.47
C GLN A 206 -19.58 -8.20 16.52
N VAL A 207 -19.01 -8.47 15.36
CA VAL A 207 -17.58 -8.74 15.21
C VAL A 207 -16.84 -7.43 15.07
N THR A 208 -15.79 -7.22 15.86
CA THR A 208 -14.89 -6.08 15.73
C THR A 208 -13.63 -6.51 14.99
N ILE A 209 -13.30 -5.82 13.88
CA ILE A 209 -12.11 -6.10 13.07
C ILE A 209 -11.18 -4.89 13.13
N LEU A 210 -9.94 -5.12 13.58
CA LEU A 210 -8.87 -4.13 13.58
C LEU A 210 -7.91 -4.44 12.43
N VAL A 211 -7.71 -3.47 11.54
CA VAL A 211 -6.75 -3.53 10.44
C VAL A 211 -5.67 -2.49 10.67
N THR A 212 -4.41 -2.87 10.61
CA THR A 212 -3.30 -1.95 10.85
C THR A 212 -2.06 -2.27 10.02
N HIS A 213 -1.20 -1.26 9.86
CA HIS A 213 0.15 -1.38 9.34
C HIS A 213 1.07 -0.57 10.25
N LEU A 214 1.95 -1.23 10.96
CA LEU A 214 2.82 -0.60 11.96
C LEU A 214 4.11 -0.08 11.34
N ASP A 215 4.81 0.80 12.07
CA ASP A 215 6.13 1.27 11.66
C ASP A 215 7.15 0.12 11.54
N ARG A 216 8.13 0.32 10.67
CA ARG A 216 9.18 -0.69 10.44
C ARG A 216 10.26 -0.71 11.52
N LYS A 217 10.47 0.40 12.23
CA LYS A 217 11.65 0.62 13.07
C LYS A 217 11.32 1.13 14.47
N THR A 218 11.35 2.44 14.63
CA THR A 218 11.47 3.12 15.91
C THR A 218 10.20 3.13 16.73
N ASP A 219 9.06 3.41 16.10
CA ASP A 219 7.79 3.55 16.82
C ASP A 219 7.00 2.22 16.91
N ARG A 220 7.51 1.17 16.24
CA ARG A 220 6.85 -0.13 16.12
C ARG A 220 6.43 -0.73 17.45
N GLN A 221 7.30 -0.69 18.45
CA GLN A 221 7.05 -1.32 19.75
C GLN A 221 5.88 -0.66 20.49
N ASP A 222 5.83 0.67 20.49
CA ASP A 222 4.75 1.41 21.14
C ASP A 222 3.45 1.27 20.37
N GLN A 223 3.49 1.34 19.04
CA GLN A 223 2.33 1.13 18.19
C GLN A 223 1.77 -0.29 18.34
N LEU A 224 2.63 -1.32 18.39
CA LEU A 224 2.24 -2.71 18.60
C LEU A 224 1.55 -2.87 19.96
N ARG A 225 2.09 -2.24 21.01
CA ARG A 225 1.49 -2.28 22.36
C ARG A 225 0.08 -1.69 22.34
N VAL A 226 -0.11 -0.52 21.71
CA VAL A 226 -1.42 0.16 21.62
C VAL A 226 -2.45 -0.72 20.89
N VAL A 227 -2.06 -1.30 19.74
CA VAL A 227 -2.97 -2.12 18.94
C VAL A 227 -3.32 -3.43 19.63
N ILE A 228 -2.35 -4.10 20.28
CA ILE A 228 -2.60 -5.31 21.07
C ILE A 228 -3.53 -4.99 22.25
N GLN A 229 -3.26 -3.91 22.98
CA GLN A 229 -4.10 -3.48 24.08
C GLN A 229 -5.54 -3.27 23.60
N ARG A 230 -5.73 -2.52 22.50
CA ARG A 230 -7.06 -2.30 21.93
C ARG A 230 -7.73 -3.61 21.52
N PHE A 231 -7.00 -4.52 20.86
CA PHE A 231 -7.54 -5.83 20.50
C PHE A 231 -8.01 -6.65 21.69
N LEU A 232 -7.31 -6.57 22.82
CA LEU A 232 -7.69 -7.28 24.05
C LEU A 232 -8.85 -6.62 24.80
N GLU A 233 -9.02 -5.29 24.69
CA GLU A 233 -10.10 -4.52 25.33
C GLU A 233 -11.45 -4.70 24.62
N VAL A 234 -11.47 -4.83 23.28
CA VAL A 234 -12.75 -5.00 22.58
C VAL A 234 -13.40 -6.33 22.95
N PRO A 235 -14.74 -6.35 23.15
CA PRO A 235 -15.43 -7.61 23.41
C PRO A 235 -15.25 -8.60 22.25
N PRO A 236 -15.09 -9.92 22.53
CA PRO A 236 -15.16 -10.92 21.48
C PRO A 236 -16.59 -11.03 20.91
N PRO A 237 -16.75 -11.42 19.62
CA PRO A 237 -15.71 -11.82 18.69
C PRO A 237 -14.92 -10.65 18.11
N ALA A 238 -13.60 -10.84 18.00
CA ALA A 238 -12.69 -9.82 17.51
C ALA A 238 -11.60 -10.39 16.60
N ILE A 239 -11.15 -9.59 15.64
CA ILE A 239 -10.06 -9.90 14.71
C ILE A 239 -9.05 -8.76 14.75
N LEU A 240 -7.76 -9.08 14.83
CA LEU A 240 -6.66 -8.16 14.60
C LEU A 240 -5.85 -8.67 13.40
N MET A 241 -5.67 -7.86 12.37
CA MET A 241 -4.92 -8.27 11.19
C MET A 241 -4.15 -7.13 10.53
N GLY A 242 -3.16 -7.50 9.75
CA GLY A 242 -2.35 -6.59 8.93
C GLY A 242 -0.86 -6.89 9.02
N ASP A 243 -0.08 -6.01 8.42
CA ASP A 243 1.38 -6.00 8.52
C ASP A 243 1.81 -5.32 9.83
N LEU A 244 2.10 -6.14 10.83
CA LEU A 244 2.57 -5.64 12.12
C LEU A 244 4.06 -5.27 12.11
N ASN A 245 4.78 -5.51 11.00
CA ASN A 245 6.22 -5.34 10.89
C ASN A 245 7.01 -5.97 12.08
N SER A 246 6.39 -6.90 12.76
CA SER A 246 6.86 -7.52 14.00
C SER A 246 6.90 -9.04 13.86
N LYS A 247 8.00 -9.62 14.28
CA LYS A 247 8.23 -11.07 14.23
C LYS A 247 7.81 -11.74 15.53
N LEU A 248 7.60 -13.05 15.52
CA LEU A 248 7.27 -13.83 16.72
C LEU A 248 8.37 -13.79 17.81
N THR A 249 9.51 -13.21 17.53
CA THR A 249 10.56 -12.94 18.53
C THR A 249 10.28 -11.72 19.40
N GLU A 250 9.31 -10.89 19.02
CA GLU A 250 8.91 -9.71 19.80
C GLU A 250 8.17 -10.15 21.08
N PRO A 251 8.61 -9.70 22.27
CA PRO A 251 8.01 -10.11 23.54
C PRO A 251 6.50 -9.91 23.61
N GLN A 252 6.01 -8.85 23.01
CA GLN A 252 4.57 -8.53 22.98
C GLN A 252 3.76 -9.54 22.16
N LEU A 253 4.29 -10.01 21.02
CA LEU A 253 3.64 -11.05 20.22
C LEU A 253 3.72 -12.42 20.90
N ILE A 254 4.84 -12.73 21.55
CA ILE A 254 4.97 -13.95 22.37
C ILE A 254 3.89 -13.95 23.46
N LYS A 255 3.75 -12.83 24.18
CA LYS A 255 2.72 -12.66 25.20
C LYS A 255 1.32 -12.83 24.61
N LEU A 256 1.02 -12.13 23.48
CA LEU A 256 -0.28 -12.19 22.82
C LEU A 256 -0.65 -13.63 22.40
N THR A 257 0.30 -14.38 21.84
CA THR A 257 0.06 -15.78 21.43
C THR A 257 -0.14 -16.73 22.60
N GLY A 258 0.23 -16.33 23.82
CA GLY A 258 -0.01 -17.06 25.07
C GLY A 258 -1.29 -16.64 25.80
N GLU A 259 -1.96 -15.57 25.38
CA GLU A 259 -3.19 -15.09 26.02
C GLU A 259 -4.36 -16.06 25.79
N SER A 260 -5.12 -16.31 26.87
CA SER A 260 -6.29 -17.18 26.80
C SER A 260 -7.33 -16.65 25.84
N GLY A 261 -7.85 -17.51 24.98
CA GLY A 261 -8.87 -17.16 23.99
C GLY A 261 -8.34 -16.42 22.76
N VAL A 262 -7.03 -16.16 22.66
CA VAL A 262 -6.38 -15.61 21.47
C VAL A 262 -5.86 -16.75 20.59
N ASN A 263 -6.20 -16.76 19.32
CA ASN A 263 -5.71 -17.71 18.34
C ASN A 263 -5.01 -17.00 17.19
N ASP A 264 -3.82 -17.46 16.85
CA ASP A 264 -3.10 -17.06 15.63
C ASP A 264 -3.52 -17.98 14.49
N CYS A 265 -4.28 -17.44 13.53
CA CYS A 265 -4.84 -18.22 12.43
C CYS A 265 -3.78 -18.80 11.49
N PHE A 266 -2.60 -18.20 11.43
CA PHE A 266 -1.53 -18.65 10.55
C PHE A 266 -0.52 -19.58 11.24
N LYS A 267 -0.63 -19.78 12.56
CA LYS A 267 0.26 -20.67 13.31
C LYS A 267 0.37 -22.08 12.70
N PRO A 268 -0.73 -22.72 12.25
CA PRO A 268 -0.65 -24.06 11.67
C PRO A 268 0.12 -24.16 10.36
N LEU A 269 0.31 -23.04 9.66
CA LEU A 269 0.96 -23.01 8.34
C LEU A 269 2.49 -22.98 8.41
N PHE A 270 3.04 -22.70 9.60
CA PHE A 270 4.47 -22.52 9.76
C PHE A 270 5.08 -23.53 10.71
N PRO A 271 6.08 -24.31 10.27
CA PRO A 271 7.07 -24.88 11.18
C PRO A 271 7.69 -23.75 12.02
N SER A 272 8.09 -24.05 13.24
CA SER A 272 8.55 -23.09 14.25
C SER A 272 9.58 -22.07 13.77
N ASP A 273 10.44 -22.46 12.82
CA ASP A 273 11.55 -21.63 12.32
C ASP A 273 11.09 -20.58 11.30
N LEU A 274 10.07 -20.91 10.48
CA LEU A 274 9.52 -20.00 9.49
C LEU A 274 8.50 -19.02 10.10
N ALA A 275 7.79 -19.44 11.16
CA ALA A 275 6.91 -18.57 11.92
C ALA A 275 7.64 -17.33 12.46
N ARG A 276 8.94 -17.46 12.76
CA ARG A 276 9.78 -16.35 13.26
C ARG A 276 10.08 -15.26 12.26
N LYS A 277 9.85 -15.49 10.95
CA LYS A 277 10.13 -14.50 9.89
C LYS A 277 8.90 -13.72 9.44
N ARG A 278 7.71 -14.20 9.79
CA ARG A 278 6.44 -13.61 9.41
C ARG A 278 6.24 -12.24 10.06
N ILE A 279 5.68 -11.30 9.33
CA ILE A 279 5.30 -9.96 9.78
C ILE A 279 3.82 -9.65 9.53
N ASP A 280 3.17 -10.41 8.65
CA ASP A 280 1.72 -10.35 8.41
C ASP A 280 1.00 -11.30 9.35
N TRP A 281 -0.02 -10.81 10.06
CA TRP A 281 -0.68 -11.51 11.14
C TRP A 281 -2.20 -11.47 11.02
N MET A 282 -2.84 -12.51 11.56
CA MET A 282 -4.28 -12.53 11.84
C MET A 282 -4.54 -13.26 13.16
N PHE A 283 -4.91 -12.49 14.17
CA PHE A 283 -5.31 -12.98 15.48
C PHE A 283 -6.82 -12.88 15.62
N ILE A 284 -7.42 -13.88 16.26
CA ILE A 284 -8.88 -13.93 16.50
C ILE A 284 -9.17 -14.22 17.97
N ARG A 285 -10.33 -13.74 18.42
CA ARG A 285 -10.93 -14.03 19.73
C ARG A 285 -12.42 -14.29 19.55
N GLY A 286 -12.97 -15.33 20.22
CA GLY A 286 -14.40 -15.68 20.13
C GLY A 286 -14.86 -16.15 18.74
N LEU A 287 -13.93 -16.60 17.92
CA LEU A 287 -14.15 -17.15 16.58
C LEU A 287 -13.36 -18.46 16.46
N LYS A 288 -13.82 -19.32 15.54
CA LYS A 288 -13.12 -20.55 15.17
C LYS A 288 -12.48 -20.37 13.80
N CYS A 289 -11.18 -20.62 13.69
CA CYS A 289 -10.49 -20.70 12.42
C CYS A 289 -10.73 -22.10 11.81
N LEU A 290 -11.44 -22.16 10.69
CA LEU A 290 -11.73 -23.42 9.99
C LEU A 290 -10.61 -23.77 9.01
N GLN A 291 -10.16 -22.78 8.27
CA GLN A 291 -9.10 -22.93 7.27
C GLN A 291 -8.29 -21.63 7.20
N SER A 292 -6.99 -21.77 6.99
CA SER A 292 -6.10 -20.64 6.73
C SER A 292 -5.18 -20.93 5.56
N ARG A 293 -4.73 -19.86 4.87
CA ARG A 293 -3.79 -19.96 3.76
C ARG A 293 -2.95 -18.68 3.68
N LEU A 294 -1.70 -18.85 3.31
CA LEU A 294 -0.80 -17.78 2.86
C LEU A 294 -0.38 -18.10 1.42
N THR A 295 -0.71 -17.21 0.52
CA THR A 295 -0.45 -17.40 -0.91
C THR A 295 0.53 -16.35 -1.39
N SER A 296 1.74 -16.78 -1.77
CA SER A 296 2.68 -15.91 -2.48
C SER A 296 2.11 -15.54 -3.85
N THR A 297 2.30 -14.32 -4.24
CA THR A 297 1.77 -13.76 -5.47
C THR A 297 2.79 -12.82 -6.11
N VAL A 298 2.69 -12.64 -7.43
CA VAL A 298 3.46 -11.60 -8.13
C VAL A 298 2.87 -10.19 -7.92
N ALA A 299 1.68 -10.08 -7.33
CA ALA A 299 0.98 -8.81 -7.14
C ALA A 299 1.54 -7.96 -6.01
N SER A 300 2.39 -8.52 -5.13
CA SER A 300 3.06 -7.81 -4.02
C SER A 300 4.29 -8.59 -3.58
N ASP A 301 5.18 -7.96 -2.84
CA ASP A 301 6.27 -8.59 -2.09
C ASP A 301 5.81 -9.25 -0.79
N HIS A 302 4.53 -9.06 -0.42
CA HIS A 302 3.85 -9.74 0.67
C HIS A 302 2.94 -10.87 0.17
N PRO A 303 2.73 -11.95 0.96
CA PRO A 303 1.72 -12.95 0.67
C PRO A 303 0.32 -12.43 0.97
N ILE A 304 -0.69 -12.96 0.27
CA ILE A 304 -2.08 -12.81 0.66
C ILE A 304 -2.35 -13.81 1.78
N GLY A 305 -2.76 -13.30 2.95
CA GLY A 305 -3.25 -14.13 4.04
C GLY A 305 -4.77 -14.16 4.05
N TRP A 306 -5.41 -15.34 3.96
CA TRP A 306 -6.82 -15.43 4.17
C TRP A 306 -7.23 -16.59 5.06
N VAL A 307 -8.37 -16.45 5.71
CA VAL A 307 -8.88 -17.35 6.71
C VAL A 307 -10.38 -17.51 6.54
N GLU A 308 -10.89 -18.73 6.62
CA GLU A 308 -12.32 -19.02 6.78
C GLU A 308 -12.61 -19.13 8.27
N LEU A 309 -13.55 -18.32 8.73
CA LEU A 309 -13.94 -18.19 10.12
C LEU A 309 -15.38 -18.66 10.34
N GLU A 310 -15.65 -19.15 11.53
CA GLU A 310 -16.97 -19.52 12.02
C GLU A 310 -17.22 -18.85 13.38
N LEU A 311 -18.44 -18.35 13.60
CA LEU A 311 -18.85 -17.86 14.90
C LEU A 311 -18.84 -19.02 15.90
N SER A 312 -18.21 -18.83 17.06
CA SER A 312 -18.24 -19.84 18.12
C SER A 312 -19.60 -19.86 18.80
N ASP A 313 -20.20 -21.03 18.96
CA ASP A 313 -21.52 -21.24 19.56
C ASP A 313 -21.63 -20.82 21.04
N HIS A 314 -20.54 -20.36 21.64
CA HIS A 314 -20.48 -20.01 23.08
C HIS A 314 -21.11 -18.67 23.47
N GLN A 315 -21.87 -17.98 22.61
CA GLN A 315 -22.55 -16.73 22.96
C GLN A 315 -24.09 -16.86 23.09
N SER A 316 -24.59 -18.09 23.21
CA SER A 316 -26.02 -18.35 23.46
C SER A 316 -26.25 -18.74 24.95
N LYS A 317 -25.77 -17.92 25.89
CA LYS A 317 -26.22 -18.00 27.29
C LYS A 317 -26.27 -16.61 27.90
#